data_34d1c644a945f275495112e961802679
#
_entry.id   34d1c644a945f275495112e961802679
#
_cell.length_a   1.000
_cell.length_b   1.000
_cell.length_c   1.000
_cell.angle_alpha   90.00
_cell.angle_beta   90.00
_cell.angle_gamma   90.00
#
_symmetry.space_group_name_H-M   'P 1'
#
loop_
_entity.id
_entity.type
_entity.pdbx_description
1 polymer ?
#
loop_
_entity_poly.entity_id
_entity_poly.type
_entity_poly.pdbx_seq_one_letter_code
_entity_poly.pdbx_strand_id
1 'polypeptide(L)'
;MVNKALQSAENKARLRDFENEREKSKNDFYGVDQEEIDQAIQTVSKAAGGKEVYFGIKKSPKSKVKFVQINQLNLGYLMEKEYFKNEEMKFLFRVMPYIAFRSNCIVDDITKKNAIPITQAELAKKIGSSQPTVNRLIKQLIDKGIIAKAETGREGVSARSYALFLNPNIIYSGDRDDVNETLQMIFKKINIKPLFRNLPEKIC
;
A
#
# COMPACT_ATOMS: atom_id res chain seq x y z
N MET A 1 -8.90 35.25 6.76
CA MET A 1 -8.55 35.75 5.40
C MET A 1 -7.57 34.87 4.63
N VAL A 2 -6.59 34.25 5.27
CA VAL A 2 -5.60 33.37 4.62
C VAL A 2 -6.23 32.17 3.91
N ASN A 3 -7.30 31.59 4.46
CA ASN A 3 -7.93 30.37 3.92
C ASN A 3 -8.63 30.57 2.55
N LYS A 4 -9.22 31.76 2.31
CA LYS A 4 -9.85 32.08 1.02
C LYS A 4 -8.83 32.29 -0.10
N ALA A 5 -7.68 32.85 0.19
CA ALA A 5 -6.61 33.07 -0.78
C ALA A 5 -5.96 31.74 -1.17
N LEU A 6 -5.75 30.82 -0.22
CA LEU A 6 -5.23 29.48 -0.45
C LEU A 6 -6.20 28.64 -1.30
N GLN A 7 -7.50 28.63 -0.97
CA GLN A 7 -8.52 27.94 -1.77
C GLN A 7 -8.63 28.51 -3.18
N SER A 8 -8.54 29.82 -3.36
CA SER A 8 -8.54 30.44 -4.69
C SER A 8 -7.29 30.07 -5.50
N ALA A 9 -6.11 30.01 -4.86
CA ALA A 9 -4.89 29.58 -5.52
C ALA A 9 -4.93 28.09 -5.92
N GLU A 10 -5.43 27.24 -5.05
CA GLU A 10 -5.62 25.81 -5.30
C GLU A 10 -6.61 25.55 -6.46
N ASN A 11 -7.74 26.22 -6.46
CA ASN A 11 -8.71 26.11 -7.55
C ASN A 11 -8.14 26.59 -8.89
N LYS A 12 -7.38 27.67 -8.90
CA LYS A 12 -6.70 28.16 -10.11
C LYS A 12 -5.64 27.17 -10.62
N ALA A 13 -4.88 26.56 -9.71
CA ALA A 13 -3.89 25.54 -10.06
C ALA A 13 -4.58 24.30 -10.67
N ARG A 14 -5.65 23.82 -10.06
CA ARG A 14 -6.44 22.68 -10.59
C ARG A 14 -7.03 22.95 -11.95
N LEU A 15 -7.61 24.14 -12.17
CA LEU A 15 -8.15 24.54 -13.49
C LEU A 15 -7.07 24.56 -14.56
N ARG A 16 -5.91 25.17 -14.26
CA ARG A 16 -4.78 25.22 -15.19
C ARG A 16 -4.23 23.82 -15.51
N ASP A 17 -4.14 22.96 -14.50
CA ASP A 17 -3.63 21.59 -14.68
C ASP A 17 -4.64 20.76 -15.51
N PHE A 18 -5.95 20.96 -15.30
CA PHE A 18 -7.00 20.35 -16.09
C PHE A 18 -7.00 20.84 -17.55
N GLU A 19 -6.81 22.14 -17.79
CA GLU A 19 -6.68 22.70 -19.14
C GLU A 19 -5.44 22.16 -19.86
N ASN A 20 -4.31 22.10 -19.18
CA ASN A 20 -3.06 21.54 -19.71
C ASN A 20 -3.20 20.03 -20.03
N GLU A 21 -3.90 19.27 -19.19
CA GLU A 21 -4.17 17.85 -19.47
C GLU A 21 -5.14 17.69 -20.64
N ARG A 22 -6.15 18.55 -20.77
CA ARG A 22 -7.08 18.54 -21.88
C ARG A 22 -6.41 18.91 -23.22
N GLU A 23 -5.52 19.90 -23.24
CA GLU A 23 -4.72 20.23 -24.43
C GLU A 23 -3.75 19.12 -24.81
N LYS A 24 -3.09 18.50 -23.83
CA LYS A 24 -2.24 17.33 -24.06
C LYS A 24 -3.05 16.15 -24.61
N SER A 25 -4.22 15.89 -24.04
CA SER A 25 -5.12 14.82 -24.50
C SER A 25 -5.56 15.04 -25.96
N LYS A 26 -5.91 16.28 -26.36
CA LYS A 26 -6.24 16.59 -27.75
C LYS A 26 -5.08 16.33 -28.73
N ASN A 27 -3.85 16.54 -28.28
CA ASN A 27 -2.64 16.30 -29.09
C ASN A 27 -2.20 14.81 -29.09
N ASP A 28 -2.62 14.04 -28.09
CA ASP A 28 -2.21 12.63 -27.91
C ASP A 28 -3.06 11.63 -28.70
N PHE A 29 -4.18 12.06 -29.31
CA PHE A 29 -5.09 11.16 -30.03
C PHE A 29 -4.70 10.91 -31.51
N TYR A 30 -3.56 11.40 -31.96
CA TYR A 30 -2.98 11.08 -33.29
C TYR A 30 -3.96 11.16 -34.46
N GLY A 31 -4.94 12.05 -34.41
CA GLY A 31 -5.94 12.26 -35.49
C GLY A 31 -7.10 11.27 -35.52
N VAL A 32 -7.28 10.47 -34.47
CA VAL A 32 -8.48 9.63 -34.31
C VAL A 32 -9.65 10.47 -33.87
N ASP A 33 -10.84 10.24 -34.44
CA ASP A 33 -12.06 10.97 -34.10
C ASP A 33 -12.52 10.66 -32.67
N GLN A 34 -12.96 11.68 -31.96
CA GLN A 34 -13.47 11.55 -30.58
C GLN A 34 -14.66 10.59 -30.51
N GLU A 35 -15.53 10.58 -31.51
CA GLU A 35 -16.67 9.68 -31.55
C GLU A 35 -16.27 8.20 -31.67
N GLU A 36 -15.25 7.91 -32.44
CA GLU A 36 -14.69 6.54 -32.53
C GLU A 36 -14.10 6.07 -31.19
N ILE A 37 -13.42 6.97 -30.47
CA ILE A 37 -12.87 6.69 -29.15
C ILE A 37 -14.00 6.42 -28.15
N ASP A 38 -15.03 7.25 -28.12
CA ASP A 38 -16.16 7.10 -27.20
C ASP A 38 -16.95 5.81 -27.47
N GLN A 39 -17.11 5.40 -28.74
CA GLN A 39 -17.71 4.12 -29.10
C GLN A 39 -16.85 2.93 -28.64
N ALA A 40 -15.53 3.02 -28.79
CA ALA A 40 -14.62 1.99 -28.31
C ALA A 40 -14.67 1.85 -26.77
N ILE A 41 -14.69 2.98 -26.05
CA ILE A 41 -14.84 3.02 -24.59
C ILE A 41 -16.16 2.39 -24.15
N GLN A 42 -17.28 2.73 -24.82
CA GLN A 42 -18.57 2.13 -24.51
C GLN A 42 -18.59 0.62 -24.75
N THR A 43 -17.96 0.15 -25.82
CA THR A 43 -17.86 -1.27 -26.12
C THR A 43 -17.09 -2.04 -25.05
N VAL A 44 -15.96 -1.49 -24.61
CA VAL A 44 -15.14 -2.09 -23.52
C VAL A 44 -15.88 -2.02 -22.19
N SER A 45 -16.58 -0.92 -21.89
CA SER A 45 -17.40 -0.78 -20.67
C SER A 45 -18.52 -1.84 -20.62
N LYS A 46 -19.21 -2.08 -21.74
CA LYS A 46 -20.22 -3.15 -21.84
C LYS A 46 -19.60 -4.53 -21.61
N ALA A 47 -18.44 -4.80 -22.20
CA ALA A 47 -17.71 -6.06 -22.00
C ALA A 47 -17.22 -6.23 -20.53
N ALA A 48 -16.95 -5.13 -19.84
CA ALA A 48 -16.58 -5.09 -18.42
C ALA A 48 -17.80 -5.12 -17.46
N GLY A 49 -19.01 -5.43 -17.97
CA GLY A 49 -20.22 -5.50 -17.15
C GLY A 49 -20.79 -4.14 -16.74
N GLY A 50 -20.58 -3.09 -17.56
CA GLY A 50 -21.05 -1.72 -17.31
C GLY A 50 -20.18 -0.93 -16.31
N LYS A 51 -19.00 -1.46 -15.95
CA LYS A 51 -18.04 -0.73 -15.12
C LYS A 51 -17.44 0.43 -15.89
N GLU A 52 -17.15 1.51 -15.17
CA GLU A 52 -16.44 2.66 -15.72
C GLU A 52 -15.02 2.25 -16.15
N VAL A 53 -14.67 2.56 -17.38
CA VAL A 53 -13.37 2.19 -17.97
C VAL A 53 -12.59 3.45 -18.26
N TYR A 54 -11.34 3.50 -17.77
CA TYR A 54 -10.42 4.60 -18.04
C TYR A 54 -9.35 4.17 -19.06
N PHE A 55 -9.24 4.95 -20.12
CA PHE A 55 -8.13 4.82 -21.06
C PHE A 55 -7.03 5.78 -20.71
N GLY A 56 -5.79 5.29 -20.62
CA GLY A 56 -4.64 6.12 -20.39
C GLY A 56 -3.39 5.57 -21.06
N ILE A 57 -2.60 6.45 -21.64
CA ILE A 57 -1.28 6.08 -22.15
C ILE A 57 -0.35 5.91 -20.94
N LYS A 58 0.28 4.75 -20.82
CA LYS A 58 1.24 4.50 -19.77
C LYS A 58 2.46 5.41 -19.96
N LYS A 59 2.51 6.52 -19.21
CA LYS A 59 3.55 7.57 -19.33
C LYS A 59 4.97 7.07 -19.10
N SER A 60 5.16 5.97 -18.39
CA SER A 60 6.47 5.39 -18.13
C SER A 60 6.41 3.86 -18.03
N PRO A 61 6.43 3.15 -19.18
CA PRO A 61 6.38 1.68 -19.21
C PRO A 61 7.58 1.03 -18.49
N LYS A 62 8.64 1.79 -18.25
CA LYS A 62 9.89 1.33 -17.61
C LYS A 62 10.05 1.78 -16.15
N SER A 63 9.10 2.54 -15.60
CA SER A 63 9.20 2.96 -14.20
C SER A 63 9.17 1.75 -13.27
N LYS A 64 10.27 1.54 -12.56
CA LYS A 64 10.44 0.50 -11.54
C LYS A 64 10.39 1.07 -10.13
N VAL A 65 9.84 2.29 -9.98
CA VAL A 65 9.72 2.93 -8.66
C VAL A 65 8.87 2.05 -7.75
N LYS A 66 9.40 1.76 -6.59
CA LYS A 66 8.71 1.03 -5.52
C LYS A 66 8.17 2.03 -4.52
N PHE A 67 6.93 1.85 -4.11
CA PHE A 67 6.31 2.69 -3.09
C PHE A 67 5.44 1.85 -2.16
N VAL A 68 5.18 2.40 -1.00
CA VAL A 68 4.29 1.85 0.00
C VAL A 68 3.20 2.89 0.26
N GLN A 69 1.96 2.46 0.32
CA GLN A 69 0.80 3.29 0.60
C GLN A 69 0.48 3.23 2.09
N ILE A 70 0.15 4.37 2.66
CA ILE A 70 -0.35 4.48 4.04
C ILE A 70 -1.83 4.87 3.94
N ASN A 71 -2.71 4.12 4.59
CA ASN A 71 -4.09 4.53 4.72
C ASN A 71 -4.19 5.68 5.74
N GLN A 72 -4.40 6.89 5.22
CA GLN A 72 -4.36 8.12 6.00
C GLN A 72 -5.45 8.16 7.08
N LEU A 73 -6.69 7.77 6.73
CA LEU A 73 -7.81 7.80 7.66
C LEU A 73 -7.63 6.79 8.79
N ASN A 74 -7.20 5.58 8.45
CA ASN A 74 -6.97 4.54 9.46
C ASN A 74 -5.78 4.89 10.36
N LEU A 75 -4.69 5.40 9.78
CA LEU A 75 -3.56 5.85 10.59
C LEU A 75 -3.95 7.00 11.52
N GLY A 76 -4.67 8.01 11.02
CA GLY A 76 -5.20 9.13 11.80
C GLY A 76 -6.06 8.65 12.97
N TYR A 77 -7.01 7.77 12.70
CA TYR A 77 -7.85 7.15 13.74
C TYR A 77 -7.03 6.44 14.83
N LEU A 78 -6.01 5.66 14.45
CA LEU A 78 -5.16 4.97 15.42
C LEU A 78 -4.27 5.93 16.22
N MET A 79 -3.84 7.03 15.61
CA MET A 79 -3.08 8.08 16.30
C MET A 79 -3.93 8.84 17.30
N GLU A 80 -5.18 9.19 16.96
CA GLU A 80 -6.14 9.82 17.90
C GLU A 80 -6.43 8.92 19.11
N LYS A 81 -6.37 7.60 18.94
CA LYS A 81 -6.51 6.62 20.03
C LYS A 81 -5.20 6.36 20.77
N GLU A 82 -4.15 7.11 20.51
CA GLU A 82 -2.81 6.92 21.10
C GLU A 82 -2.31 5.46 21.00
N TYR A 83 -2.70 4.77 19.89
CA TYR A 83 -2.48 3.35 19.74
C TYR A 83 -1.01 2.98 19.55
N PHE A 84 -0.24 3.90 18.99
CA PHE A 84 1.18 3.71 18.74
C PHE A 84 2.05 4.44 19.79
N LYS A 85 3.12 3.76 20.20
CA LYS A 85 4.23 4.41 20.88
C LYS A 85 5.20 4.99 19.85
N ASN A 86 5.95 6.02 20.22
CA ASN A 86 6.93 6.65 19.33
C ASN A 86 7.97 5.67 18.78
N GLU A 87 8.42 4.70 19.59
CA GLU A 87 9.36 3.66 19.16
C GLU A 87 8.76 2.72 18.12
N GLU A 88 7.47 2.38 18.25
CA GLU A 88 6.75 1.52 17.31
C GLU A 88 6.57 2.22 15.96
N MET A 89 6.23 3.51 15.96
CA MET A 89 6.15 4.32 14.74
C MET A 89 7.52 4.43 14.06
N LYS A 90 8.57 4.76 14.81
CA LYS A 90 9.95 4.77 14.29
C LYS A 90 10.34 3.43 13.66
N PHE A 91 9.99 2.33 14.29
CA PHE A 91 10.26 0.99 13.80
C PHE A 91 9.52 0.72 12.49
N LEU A 92 8.22 1.03 12.41
CA LEU A 92 7.42 0.86 11.20
C LEU A 92 8.01 1.62 10.02
N PHE A 93 8.40 2.89 10.20
CA PHE A 93 9.07 3.67 9.15
C PHE A 93 10.39 3.04 8.67
N ARG A 94 11.19 2.48 9.57
CA ARG A 94 12.43 1.79 9.21
C ARG A 94 12.20 0.46 8.47
N VAL A 95 11.05 -0.16 8.66
CA VAL A 95 10.69 -1.44 8.03
C VAL A 95 10.05 -1.24 6.65
N MET A 96 9.42 -0.08 6.39
CA MET A 96 8.76 0.21 5.10
C MET A 96 9.60 -0.10 3.85
N PRO A 97 10.91 0.20 3.79
CA PRO A 97 11.74 -0.13 2.62
C PRO A 97 11.87 -1.62 2.30
N TYR A 98 11.47 -2.49 3.22
CA TYR A 98 11.59 -3.94 3.08
C TYR A 98 10.26 -4.65 2.85
N ILE A 99 9.18 -3.92 2.55
CA ILE A 99 7.85 -4.49 2.31
C ILE A 99 7.74 -4.94 0.86
N ALA A 100 7.50 -6.24 0.66
CA ALA A 100 7.33 -6.81 -0.66
C ALA A 100 5.98 -6.43 -1.28
N PHE A 101 5.99 -6.20 -2.59
CA PHE A 101 4.80 -5.86 -3.37
C PHE A 101 3.76 -6.99 -3.32
N ARG A 102 2.47 -6.65 -3.16
CA ARG A 102 1.28 -7.52 -3.07
C ARG A 102 1.24 -8.42 -1.83
N SER A 103 2.35 -9.02 -1.41
CA SER A 103 2.36 -9.92 -0.25
C SER A 103 2.40 -9.19 1.08
N ASN A 104 2.82 -7.94 1.10
CA ASN A 104 3.03 -7.13 2.31
C ASN A 104 3.97 -7.79 3.33
N CYS A 105 4.77 -8.76 2.88
CA CYS A 105 5.76 -9.47 3.68
C CYS A 105 7.02 -8.62 3.85
N ILE A 106 7.66 -8.69 5.01
CA ILE A 106 8.96 -8.07 5.24
C ILE A 106 10.04 -9.01 4.70
N VAL A 107 10.80 -8.55 3.70
CA VAL A 107 11.74 -9.37 2.92
C VAL A 107 13.16 -8.81 2.94
N ASP A 108 14.09 -9.64 2.51
CA ASP A 108 15.51 -9.29 2.39
C ASP A 108 15.76 -8.20 1.33
N ASP A 109 15.11 -8.30 0.19
CA ASP A 109 15.31 -7.41 -0.95
C ASP A 109 14.04 -7.35 -1.83
N ILE A 110 13.41 -6.19 -1.87
CA ILE A 110 12.17 -5.95 -2.64
C ILE A 110 12.39 -5.93 -4.16
N THR A 111 13.63 -5.90 -4.63
CA THR A 111 13.96 -5.88 -6.07
C THR A 111 14.04 -7.27 -6.66
N LYS A 112 14.23 -8.30 -5.83
CA LYS A 112 14.31 -9.69 -6.26
C LYS A 112 12.94 -10.23 -6.66
N LYS A 113 12.91 -11.01 -7.74
CA LYS A 113 11.70 -11.71 -8.18
C LYS A 113 11.20 -12.71 -7.13
N ASN A 114 12.13 -13.41 -6.47
CA ASN A 114 11.86 -14.37 -5.41
C ASN A 114 12.48 -13.85 -4.10
N ALA A 115 11.94 -12.76 -3.57
CA ALA A 115 12.36 -12.21 -2.29
C ALA A 115 12.05 -13.19 -1.14
N ILE A 116 12.97 -13.29 -0.21
CA ILE A 116 12.88 -14.21 0.93
C ILE A 116 12.45 -13.44 2.18
N PRO A 117 11.50 -13.96 2.99
CA PRO A 117 11.18 -13.37 4.28
C PRO A 117 12.44 -13.18 5.12
N ILE A 118 12.65 -11.95 5.61
CA ILE A 118 13.84 -11.61 6.39
C ILE A 118 13.72 -12.13 7.82
N THR A 119 14.81 -12.63 8.38
CA THR A 119 14.86 -13.00 9.79
C THR A 119 14.93 -11.77 10.69
N GLN A 120 14.48 -11.90 11.94
CA GLN A 120 14.54 -10.78 12.90
C GLN A 120 15.97 -10.31 13.17
N ALA A 121 16.94 -11.22 13.12
CA ALA A 121 18.37 -10.89 13.29
C ALA A 121 18.92 -10.07 12.10
N GLU A 122 18.58 -10.47 10.88
CA GLU A 122 18.94 -9.73 9.66
C GLU A 122 18.24 -8.38 9.59
N LEU A 123 16.95 -8.33 9.96
CA LEU A 123 16.19 -7.08 10.02
C LEU A 123 16.86 -6.10 11.01
N ALA A 124 17.24 -6.59 12.19
CA ALA A 124 17.94 -5.77 13.19
C ALA A 124 19.22 -5.14 12.63
N LYS A 125 20.03 -5.91 11.92
CA LYS A 125 21.24 -5.42 11.24
C LYS A 125 20.89 -4.34 10.19
N LYS A 126 19.87 -4.59 9.34
CA LYS A 126 19.49 -3.67 8.25
C LYS A 126 18.97 -2.33 8.77
N ILE A 127 18.17 -2.35 9.84
CA ILE A 127 17.61 -1.11 10.42
C ILE A 127 18.50 -0.46 11.48
N GLY A 128 19.73 -0.98 11.71
CA GLY A 128 20.66 -0.43 12.68
C GLY A 128 20.14 -0.46 14.13
N SER A 129 19.55 -1.60 14.54
CA SER A 129 18.99 -1.79 15.88
C SER A 129 19.49 -3.08 16.52
N SER A 130 19.37 -3.22 17.84
CA SER A 130 19.68 -4.47 18.49
C SER A 130 18.58 -5.51 18.25
N GLN A 131 18.95 -6.78 18.11
CA GLN A 131 18.00 -7.87 17.93
C GLN A 131 16.96 -7.96 19.06
N PRO A 132 17.33 -7.82 20.36
CA PRO A 132 16.34 -7.80 21.44
C PRO A 132 15.31 -6.69 21.31
N THR A 133 15.72 -5.48 20.86
CA THR A 133 14.83 -4.35 20.62
C THR A 133 13.85 -4.66 19.49
N VAL A 134 14.34 -5.21 18.37
CA VAL A 134 13.52 -5.61 17.24
C VAL A 134 12.51 -6.68 17.64
N ASN A 135 12.93 -7.71 18.34
CA ASN A 135 12.06 -8.77 18.83
C ASN A 135 10.95 -8.25 19.74
N ARG A 136 11.28 -7.33 20.65
CA ARG A 136 10.31 -6.68 21.54
C ARG A 136 9.27 -5.86 20.75
N LEU A 137 9.72 -5.04 19.80
CA LEU A 137 8.85 -4.19 18.98
C LEU A 137 7.94 -5.02 18.06
N ILE A 138 8.48 -6.05 17.42
CA ILE A 138 7.68 -6.99 16.62
C ILE A 138 6.61 -7.65 17.47
N LYS A 139 6.95 -8.14 18.67
CA LYS A 139 5.98 -8.74 19.58
C LYS A 139 4.86 -7.76 19.93
N GLN A 140 5.21 -6.53 20.32
CA GLN A 140 4.22 -5.49 20.64
C GLN A 140 3.30 -5.18 19.45
N LEU A 141 3.85 -5.09 18.23
CA LEU A 141 3.08 -4.82 17.02
C LEU A 141 2.21 -6.02 16.59
N ILE A 142 2.63 -7.25 16.89
CA ILE A 142 1.80 -8.45 16.72
C ILE A 142 0.62 -8.43 17.70
N ASP A 143 0.88 -8.16 18.98
CA ASP A 143 -0.16 -8.06 20.00
C ASP A 143 -1.18 -6.97 19.66
N LYS A 144 -0.72 -5.90 19.05
CA LYS A 144 -1.55 -4.81 18.51
C LYS A 144 -2.24 -5.12 17.17
N GLY A 145 -1.86 -6.19 16.46
CA GLY A 145 -2.44 -6.55 15.17
C GLY A 145 -1.95 -5.69 13.98
N ILE A 146 -0.84 -4.99 14.15
CA ILE A 146 -0.17 -4.22 13.10
C ILE A 146 0.71 -5.13 12.24
N ILE A 147 1.33 -6.11 12.88
CA ILE A 147 2.12 -7.17 12.24
C ILE A 147 1.44 -8.50 12.50
N ALA A 148 1.43 -9.36 11.50
CA ALA A 148 1.10 -10.77 11.64
C ALA A 148 2.34 -11.63 11.38
N LYS A 149 2.38 -12.81 12.03
CA LYS A 149 3.43 -13.80 11.91
C LYS A 149 2.83 -15.08 11.38
N ALA A 150 3.36 -15.58 10.26
CA ALA A 150 2.96 -16.87 9.70
C ALA A 150 4.17 -17.78 9.54
N GLU A 151 3.96 -19.09 9.73
CA GLU A 151 4.99 -20.10 9.49
C GLU A 151 5.21 -20.23 7.98
N THR A 152 6.46 -20.16 7.56
CA THR A 152 6.85 -20.46 6.19
C THR A 152 7.28 -21.93 6.18
N GLY A 153 6.45 -22.78 5.57
CA GLY A 153 6.82 -24.16 5.32
C GLY A 153 7.95 -24.23 4.30
N ARG A 154 9.20 -24.23 4.77
CA ARG A 154 10.35 -24.64 3.95
C ARG A 154 10.61 -26.12 4.24
N GLU A 155 10.37 -26.95 3.24
CA GLU A 155 10.82 -28.34 3.27
C GLU A 155 12.33 -28.37 3.48
N GLY A 156 12.79 -29.17 4.43
CA GLY A 156 14.22 -29.45 4.68
C GLY A 156 14.93 -28.53 5.67
N VAL A 157 14.27 -27.53 6.26
CA VAL A 157 14.86 -26.71 7.34
C VAL A 157 14.16 -27.01 8.65
N SER A 158 14.85 -27.70 9.57
CA SER A 158 14.33 -28.06 10.90
C SER A 158 14.10 -26.85 11.84
N ALA A 159 14.47 -25.63 11.45
CA ALA A 159 14.18 -24.42 12.18
C ALA A 159 12.88 -23.80 11.64
N ARG A 160 11.88 -23.60 12.51
CA ARG A 160 10.66 -22.86 12.21
C ARG A 160 11.00 -21.47 11.71
N SER A 161 10.97 -21.26 10.41
CA SER A 161 11.11 -19.93 9.84
C SER A 161 9.74 -19.25 9.72
N TYR A 162 9.69 -18.00 10.15
CA TYR A 162 8.47 -17.23 10.17
C TYR A 162 8.60 -16.05 9.22
N ALA A 163 7.53 -15.79 8.48
CA ALA A 163 7.36 -14.55 7.73
C ALA A 163 6.57 -13.53 8.57
N LEU A 164 6.93 -12.27 8.42
CA LEU A 164 6.26 -11.14 9.05
C LEU A 164 5.52 -10.35 7.99
N PHE A 165 4.25 -10.05 8.24
CA PHE A 165 3.37 -9.33 7.33
C PHE A 165 2.83 -8.09 8.00
N LEU A 166 2.79 -6.96 7.29
CA LEU A 166 2.12 -5.74 7.76
C LEU A 166 0.63 -5.77 7.46
N ASN A 167 -0.15 -5.17 8.35
CA ASN A 167 -1.61 -5.06 8.17
C ASN A 167 -1.93 -4.14 6.99
N PRO A 168 -2.56 -4.64 5.91
CA PRO A 168 -2.84 -3.86 4.71
C PRO A 168 -3.83 -2.73 4.95
N ASN A 169 -4.68 -2.81 5.98
CA ASN A 169 -5.56 -1.70 6.36
C ASN A 169 -4.81 -0.46 6.86
N ILE A 170 -3.50 -0.57 7.17
CA ILE A 170 -2.68 0.55 7.66
C ILE A 170 -1.59 0.90 6.67
N ILE A 171 -0.82 -0.09 6.24
CA ILE A 171 0.30 0.06 5.31
C ILE A 171 0.21 -1.05 4.28
N TYR A 172 0.17 -0.68 2.99
CA TYR A 172 0.07 -1.65 1.90
C TYR A 172 1.01 -1.31 0.75
N SER A 173 1.64 -2.34 0.20
CA SER A 173 2.45 -2.26 -1.01
C SER A 173 1.78 -3.09 -2.12
N GLY A 174 0.87 -2.48 -2.85
CA GLY A 174 0.11 -3.16 -3.91
C GLY A 174 -1.07 -2.33 -4.40
N ASP A 175 -1.90 -2.96 -5.20
CA ASP A 175 -3.17 -2.40 -5.63
C ASP A 175 -4.23 -2.64 -4.53
N ARG A 176 -4.84 -1.56 -4.04
CA ARG A 176 -5.86 -1.62 -2.97
C ARG A 176 -7.09 -2.41 -3.37
N ASP A 177 -7.40 -2.47 -4.65
CA ASP A 177 -8.57 -3.16 -5.18
C ASP A 177 -8.28 -4.65 -5.49
N ASP A 178 -7.01 -5.08 -5.39
CA ASP A 178 -6.55 -6.45 -5.62
C ASP A 178 -5.64 -6.93 -4.47
N VAL A 179 -6.18 -6.96 -3.25
CA VAL A 179 -5.44 -7.47 -2.10
C VAL A 179 -5.42 -9.00 -2.13
N ASN A 180 -4.22 -9.56 -1.99
CA ASN A 180 -4.00 -11.00 -2.00
C ASN A 180 -4.84 -11.73 -0.92
N GLU A 181 -5.57 -12.78 -1.32
CA GLU A 181 -6.46 -13.56 -0.44
C GLU A 181 -5.74 -14.14 0.79
N THR A 182 -4.50 -14.60 0.62
CA THR A 182 -3.69 -15.11 1.74
C THR A 182 -3.45 -14.01 2.78
N LEU A 183 -3.17 -12.79 2.34
CA LEU A 183 -2.99 -11.64 3.23
C LEU A 183 -4.31 -11.30 3.95
N GLN A 184 -5.42 -11.32 3.24
CA GLN A 184 -6.76 -11.14 3.84
C GLN A 184 -7.03 -12.19 4.93
N MET A 185 -6.75 -13.46 4.66
CA MET A 185 -6.94 -14.56 5.63
C MET A 185 -6.06 -14.40 6.87
N ILE A 186 -4.79 -14.00 6.70
CA ILE A 186 -3.85 -13.76 7.80
C ILE A 186 -4.42 -12.70 8.76
N PHE A 187 -5.01 -11.63 8.23
CA PHE A 187 -5.52 -10.52 9.04
C PHE A 187 -6.99 -10.64 9.43
N LYS A 188 -7.74 -11.61 8.90
CA LYS A 188 -9.17 -11.80 9.19
C LYS A 188 -9.51 -11.83 10.69
N LYS A 189 -8.74 -12.57 11.49
CA LYS A 189 -8.93 -12.63 12.95
C LYS A 189 -8.59 -11.33 13.67
N ILE A 190 -7.67 -10.55 13.13
CA ILE A 190 -7.24 -9.27 13.68
C ILE A 190 -8.30 -8.21 13.41
N ASN A 191 -8.86 -8.22 12.22
CA ASN A 191 -9.88 -7.26 11.78
C ASN A 191 -11.20 -7.36 12.56
N ILE A 192 -11.42 -8.46 13.29
CA ILE A 192 -12.58 -8.64 14.19
C ILE A 192 -12.38 -7.90 15.52
N LYS A 193 -11.14 -7.60 15.96
CA LYS A 193 -10.89 -6.87 17.20
C LYS A 193 -11.61 -5.52 17.17
N PRO A 194 -12.18 -5.03 18.31
CA PRO A 194 -13.03 -3.83 18.32
C PRO A 194 -12.40 -2.60 17.65
N LEU A 195 -11.11 -2.37 17.89
CA LEU A 195 -10.39 -1.23 17.31
C LEU A 195 -10.31 -1.32 15.78
N PHE A 196 -9.97 -2.50 15.24
CA PHE A 196 -9.87 -2.72 13.79
C PHE A 196 -11.23 -2.80 13.12
N ARG A 197 -12.24 -3.29 13.85
CA ARG A 197 -13.63 -3.30 13.36
C ARG A 197 -14.16 -1.89 13.10
N ASN A 198 -13.69 -0.91 13.86
CA ASN A 198 -14.12 0.49 13.77
C ASN A 198 -13.17 1.37 12.94
N LEU A 199 -12.25 0.78 12.17
CA LEU A 199 -11.43 1.54 11.22
C LEU A 199 -12.32 2.24 10.20
N PRO A 200 -12.03 3.51 9.84
CA PRO A 200 -12.79 4.29 8.86
C PRO A 200 -12.87 3.62 7.49
N GLU A 201 -11.77 2.98 7.07
CA GLU A 201 -11.67 2.28 5.79
C GLU A 201 -11.19 0.85 5.96
N LYS A 202 -11.67 -0.05 5.10
CA LYS A 202 -11.22 -1.45 5.05
C LYS A 202 -10.80 -1.80 3.65
N ILE A 203 -9.59 -2.30 3.53
CA ILE A 203 -9.04 -2.82 2.28
C ILE A 203 -9.21 -4.35 2.24
N CYS A 204 -9.35 -4.99 3.42
CA CYS A 204 -9.59 -6.43 3.54
C CYS A 204 -10.38 -6.76 4.82
#